data_e2d79d6705549af11b469e4d1bb784ff
#
_entry.id   e2d79d6705549af11b469e4d1bb784ff
#
_cell.length_a   1.000
_cell.length_b   1.000
_cell.length_c   1.000
_cell.angle_alpha   90.00
_cell.angle_beta   90.00
_cell.angle_gamma   90.00
#
_symmetry.space_group_name_H-M   'P 1'
#
loop_
_entity.id
_entity.type
_entity.pdbx_description
1 polymer ?
#
loop_
_entity_poly.entity_id
_entity_poly.type
_entity_poly.pdbx_seq_one_letter_code
_entity_poly.pdbx_strand_id
1 'polypeptide(L)'
;MEHEERNAIIRLKMLDEIKDIESFIIGRSPNALLDDRMCQKAIVMSLINIGELSKSFTDKYLEATPEIPWKAIRGFRNIAAHQYGIIDFEDVYKTVTEDIPLLKASLINHTAD
;
A
#
# COMPACT_ATOMS: atom_id res chain seq x y z
N MET A 1 -13.12 -18.08 10.86
CA MET A 1 -13.48 -16.67 10.67
C MET A 1 -14.25 -16.52 9.37
N GLU A 2 -15.34 -15.80 9.40
CA GLU A 2 -16.10 -15.52 8.20
C GLU A 2 -15.25 -14.70 7.21
N HIS A 3 -15.50 -14.90 5.91
CA HIS A 3 -14.74 -14.19 4.87
C HIS A 3 -14.94 -12.67 4.97
N GLU A 4 -16.16 -12.23 5.27
CA GLU A 4 -16.46 -10.81 5.40
C GLU A 4 -15.73 -10.19 6.58
N GLU A 5 -15.67 -10.91 7.70
CA GLU A 5 -14.94 -10.44 8.89
C GLU A 5 -13.46 -10.35 8.59
N ARG A 6 -12.91 -11.32 7.86
CA ARG A 6 -11.51 -11.30 7.46
C ARG A 6 -11.20 -10.10 6.58
N ASN A 7 -12.03 -9.86 5.57
CA ASN A 7 -11.83 -8.71 4.68
C ASN A 7 -11.91 -7.40 5.45
N ALA A 8 -12.82 -7.29 6.41
CA ALA A 8 -12.94 -6.10 7.24
C ALA A 8 -11.68 -5.86 8.07
N ILE A 9 -11.11 -6.90 8.66
CA ILE A 9 -9.88 -6.80 9.44
C ILE A 9 -8.71 -6.37 8.54
N ILE A 10 -8.60 -6.97 7.36
CA ILE A 10 -7.54 -6.64 6.42
C ILE A 10 -7.67 -5.19 5.97
N ARG A 11 -8.88 -4.74 5.67
CA ARG A 11 -9.12 -3.35 5.29
C ARG A 11 -8.63 -2.39 6.38
N LEU A 12 -8.96 -2.65 7.63
CA LEU A 12 -8.54 -1.80 8.75
C LEU A 12 -7.03 -1.78 8.91
N LYS A 13 -6.38 -2.94 8.82
CA LYS A 13 -4.92 -3.01 8.89
C LYS A 13 -4.26 -2.28 7.73
N MET A 14 -4.82 -2.37 6.55
CA MET A 14 -4.29 -1.69 5.37
C MET A 14 -4.46 -0.18 5.51
N LEU A 15 -5.60 0.28 6.04
CA LEU A 15 -5.81 1.69 6.32
C LEU A 15 -4.83 2.22 7.36
N ASP A 16 -4.44 1.40 8.35
CA ASP A 16 -3.41 1.79 9.31
C ASP A 16 -2.06 1.98 8.63
N GLU A 17 -1.69 1.10 7.69
CA GLU A 17 -0.44 1.27 6.93
C GLU A 17 -0.47 2.53 6.09
N ILE A 18 -1.62 2.84 5.48
CA ILE A 18 -1.78 4.07 4.71
C ILE A 18 -1.63 5.29 5.61
N LYS A 19 -2.20 5.24 6.81
CA LYS A 19 -2.05 6.31 7.78
C LYS A 19 -0.59 6.54 8.15
N ASP A 20 0.16 5.46 8.31
CA ASP A 20 1.60 5.55 8.57
C ASP A 20 2.31 6.25 7.40
N ILE A 21 2.03 5.84 6.16
CA ILE A 21 2.61 6.48 4.98
C ILE A 21 2.31 7.97 4.98
N GLU A 22 1.05 8.35 5.23
CA GLU A 22 0.64 9.75 5.27
C GLU A 22 1.43 10.51 6.34
N SER A 23 1.67 9.91 7.50
CA SER A 23 2.42 10.56 8.56
C SER A 23 3.90 10.73 8.22
N PHE A 24 4.47 9.80 7.43
CA PHE A 24 5.88 9.88 7.04
C PHE A 24 6.15 10.98 6.04
N ILE A 25 5.16 11.38 5.24
CA ILE A 25 5.35 12.37 4.18
C ILE A 25 4.74 13.75 4.49
N ILE A 26 3.93 13.87 5.55
CA ILE A 26 3.26 15.13 5.85
C ILE A 26 4.29 16.22 6.13
N GLY A 27 4.11 17.38 5.49
CA GLY A 27 5.01 18.50 5.65
C GLY A 27 6.39 18.32 5.02
N ARG A 28 6.62 17.21 4.32
CA ARG A 28 7.91 16.94 3.67
C ARG A 28 7.83 17.25 2.19
N SER A 29 8.96 17.68 1.63
CA SER A 29 9.07 17.86 0.18
C SER A 29 9.29 16.52 -0.50
N PRO A 30 9.10 16.42 -1.84
CA PRO A 30 9.44 15.22 -2.58
C PRO A 30 10.89 14.77 -2.36
N ASN A 31 11.80 15.72 -2.12
CA ASN A 31 13.21 15.41 -1.90
C ASN A 31 13.44 14.56 -0.66
N ALA A 32 12.58 14.66 0.35
CA ALA A 32 12.73 13.83 1.55
C ALA A 32 12.69 12.34 1.21
N LEU A 33 11.83 11.93 0.27
CA LEU A 33 11.75 10.55 -0.15
C LEU A 33 12.96 10.14 -1.00
N LEU A 34 13.57 11.09 -1.70
CA LEU A 34 14.74 10.82 -2.53
C LEU A 34 16.04 10.81 -1.73
N ASP A 35 16.13 11.57 -0.65
CA ASP A 35 17.37 11.82 0.09
C ASP A 35 17.41 11.24 1.50
N ASP A 36 16.26 11.02 2.13
CA ASP A 36 16.20 10.54 3.52
C ASP A 36 16.01 9.03 3.55
N ARG A 37 17.08 8.32 3.88
CA ARG A 37 17.06 6.85 3.93
C ARG A 37 16.07 6.30 4.95
N MET A 38 15.88 6.98 6.08
CA MET A 38 14.92 6.54 7.08
C MET A 38 13.50 6.63 6.52
N CYS A 39 13.17 7.74 5.87
CA CYS A 39 11.87 7.92 5.22
C CYS A 39 11.64 6.86 4.13
N GLN A 40 12.65 6.61 3.30
CA GLN A 40 12.59 5.60 2.25
C GLN A 40 12.26 4.22 2.81
N LYS A 41 12.99 3.81 3.84
CA LYS A 41 12.81 2.49 4.44
C LYS A 41 11.44 2.37 5.13
N ALA A 42 10.99 3.43 5.80
CA ALA A 42 9.69 3.41 6.47
C ALA A 42 8.56 3.25 5.46
N ILE A 43 8.59 4.02 4.38
CA ILE A 43 7.55 3.96 3.35
C ILE A 43 7.57 2.62 2.62
N VAL A 44 8.75 2.13 2.26
CA VAL A 44 8.86 0.84 1.59
C VAL A 44 8.32 -0.28 2.48
N MET A 45 8.60 -0.25 3.78
CA MET A 45 8.08 -1.26 4.70
C MET A 45 6.54 -1.23 4.72
N SER A 46 5.93 -0.04 4.77
CA SER A 46 4.47 0.06 4.72
C SER A 46 3.90 -0.47 3.41
N LEU A 47 4.56 -0.17 2.29
CA LEU A 47 4.11 -0.69 0.99
C LEU A 47 4.24 -2.22 0.91
N ILE A 48 5.30 -2.78 1.48
CA ILE A 48 5.46 -4.24 1.57
C ILE A 48 4.31 -4.83 2.39
N ASN A 49 3.98 -4.23 3.53
CA ASN A 49 2.90 -4.70 4.38
C ASN A 49 1.56 -4.65 3.66
N ILE A 50 1.29 -3.58 2.90
CA ILE A 50 0.08 -3.48 2.10
C ILE A 50 0.02 -4.63 1.08
N GLY A 51 1.13 -4.92 0.41
CA GLY A 51 1.20 -6.04 -0.52
C GLY A 51 0.92 -7.39 0.14
N GLU A 52 1.50 -7.61 1.32
CA GLU A 52 1.26 -8.86 2.07
C GLU A 52 -0.19 -8.97 2.52
N LEU A 53 -0.77 -7.88 3.04
CA LEU A 53 -2.17 -7.87 3.47
C LEU A 53 -3.11 -8.18 2.31
N SER A 54 -2.82 -7.67 1.11
CA SER A 54 -3.68 -7.87 -0.06
C SER A 54 -3.85 -9.35 -0.42
N LYS A 55 -2.88 -10.19 -0.08
CA LYS A 55 -2.93 -11.63 -0.35
C LYS A 55 -4.03 -12.33 0.44
N SER A 56 -4.47 -11.74 1.54
CA SER A 56 -5.47 -12.33 2.41
C SER A 56 -6.91 -11.90 2.10
N PHE A 57 -7.10 -10.96 1.17
CA PHE A 57 -8.44 -10.66 0.68
C PHE A 57 -9.01 -11.85 -0.08
N THR A 58 -10.33 -12.01 -0.02
CA THR A 58 -11.01 -13.02 -0.86
C THR A 58 -10.92 -12.60 -2.33
N ASP A 59 -11.01 -13.59 -3.22
CA ASP A 59 -11.05 -13.32 -4.66
C ASP A 59 -12.24 -12.42 -5.00
N LYS A 60 -13.37 -12.63 -4.32
CA LYS A 60 -14.55 -11.82 -4.52
C LYS A 60 -14.30 -10.34 -4.22
N TYR A 61 -13.54 -10.05 -3.14
CA TYR A 61 -13.19 -8.67 -2.80
C TYR A 61 -12.29 -8.06 -3.86
N LEU A 62 -11.28 -8.80 -4.29
CA LEU A 62 -10.34 -8.32 -5.31
C LEU A 62 -11.05 -8.03 -6.63
N GLU A 63 -11.96 -8.94 -7.04
CA GLU A 63 -12.71 -8.77 -8.27
C GLU A 63 -13.70 -7.59 -8.19
N ALA A 64 -14.20 -7.29 -7.00
CA ALA A 64 -15.15 -6.19 -6.79
C ALA A 64 -14.44 -4.83 -6.78
N THR A 65 -13.11 -4.80 -6.74
CA THR A 65 -12.33 -3.56 -6.73
C THR A 65 -11.33 -3.54 -7.90
N PRO A 66 -11.83 -3.62 -9.15
CA PRO A 66 -10.95 -3.75 -10.32
C PRO A 66 -10.12 -2.49 -10.61
N GLU A 67 -10.48 -1.34 -10.03
CA GLU A 67 -9.73 -0.10 -10.17
C GLU A 67 -8.40 -0.14 -9.43
N ILE A 68 -8.20 -1.10 -8.52
CA ILE A 68 -6.97 -1.23 -7.75
C ILE A 68 -6.05 -2.24 -8.43
N PRO A 69 -4.79 -1.88 -8.73
CA PRO A 69 -3.85 -2.80 -9.39
C PRO A 69 -3.24 -3.78 -8.38
N TRP A 70 -4.05 -4.71 -7.88
CA TRP A 70 -3.63 -5.65 -6.83
C TRP A 70 -2.41 -6.47 -7.22
N LYS A 71 -2.30 -6.86 -8.49
CA LYS A 71 -1.15 -7.64 -8.94
C LYS A 71 0.15 -6.83 -8.82
N ALA A 72 0.11 -5.55 -9.19
CA ALA A 72 1.27 -4.67 -9.08
C ALA A 72 1.63 -4.40 -7.62
N ILE A 73 0.62 -4.24 -6.76
CA ILE A 73 0.82 -4.04 -5.32
C ILE A 73 1.55 -5.24 -4.71
N ARG A 74 1.11 -6.45 -5.05
CA ARG A 74 1.78 -7.66 -4.56
C ARG A 74 3.17 -7.84 -5.17
N GLY A 75 3.33 -7.46 -6.43
CA GLY A 75 4.62 -7.56 -7.12
C GLY A 75 5.67 -6.63 -6.53
N PHE A 76 5.29 -5.47 -6.07
CA PHE A 76 6.20 -4.54 -5.43
C PHE A 76 6.91 -5.17 -4.22
N ARG A 77 6.16 -5.93 -3.43
CA ARG A 77 6.73 -6.62 -2.26
C ARG A 77 7.90 -7.52 -2.67
N ASN A 78 7.76 -8.26 -3.77
CA ASN A 78 8.83 -9.14 -4.23
C ASN A 78 10.07 -8.35 -4.65
N ILE A 79 9.87 -7.25 -5.36
CA ILE A 79 10.99 -6.38 -5.78
C ILE A 79 11.68 -5.80 -4.55
N ALA A 80 10.91 -5.27 -3.60
CA ALA A 80 11.46 -4.64 -2.42
C ALA A 80 12.20 -5.64 -1.52
N ALA A 81 11.69 -6.86 -1.41
CA ALA A 81 12.29 -7.88 -0.55
C ALA A 81 13.61 -8.42 -1.11
N HIS A 82 13.73 -8.51 -2.44
CA HIS A 82 14.87 -9.17 -3.06
C HIS A 82 15.82 -8.24 -3.81
N GLN A 83 15.36 -7.05 -4.19
CA GLN A 83 16.11 -6.14 -5.05
C GLN A 83 15.97 -4.69 -4.57
N TYR A 84 16.08 -4.47 -3.27
CA TYR A 84 15.90 -3.14 -2.69
C TYR A 84 16.77 -2.08 -3.39
N GLY A 85 18.00 -2.44 -3.76
CA GLY A 85 18.94 -1.50 -4.37
C GLY A 85 18.52 -0.94 -5.72
N ILE A 86 17.53 -1.56 -6.38
CA ILE A 86 17.06 -1.07 -7.69
C ILE A 86 15.73 -0.32 -7.60
N ILE A 87 15.22 -0.07 -6.39
CA ILE A 87 13.98 0.69 -6.24
C ILE A 87 14.21 2.12 -6.68
N ASP A 88 13.34 2.61 -7.57
CA ASP A 88 13.31 3.99 -8.01
C ASP A 88 12.36 4.78 -7.10
N PHE A 89 12.93 5.64 -6.25
CA PHE A 89 12.13 6.39 -5.29
C PHE A 89 11.30 7.50 -5.91
N GLU A 90 11.57 7.91 -7.15
CA GLU A 90 10.65 8.78 -7.87
C GLU A 90 9.36 8.05 -8.18
N ASP A 91 9.45 6.76 -8.56
CA ASP A 91 8.26 5.93 -8.76
C ASP A 91 7.53 5.67 -7.46
N VAL A 92 8.25 5.47 -6.35
CA VAL A 92 7.64 5.31 -5.03
C VAL A 92 6.88 6.58 -4.65
N TYR A 93 7.47 7.75 -4.89
CA TYR A 93 6.80 9.02 -4.61
C TYR A 93 5.49 9.14 -5.40
N LYS A 94 5.53 8.76 -6.67
CA LYS A 94 4.34 8.77 -7.52
C LYS A 94 3.27 7.81 -6.99
N THR A 95 3.68 6.63 -6.58
CA THR A 95 2.78 5.64 -5.97
C THR A 95 2.10 6.22 -4.73
N VAL A 96 2.89 6.83 -3.85
CA VAL A 96 2.40 7.39 -2.60
C VAL A 96 1.43 8.55 -2.82
N THR A 97 1.70 9.39 -3.82
CA THR A 97 0.89 10.59 -4.06
C THR A 97 -0.30 10.35 -4.98
N GLU A 98 -0.26 9.32 -5.83
CA GLU A 98 -1.33 9.06 -6.80
C GLU A 98 -2.09 7.77 -6.50
N ASP A 99 -1.38 6.67 -6.27
CA ASP A 99 -2.03 5.35 -6.13
C ASP A 99 -2.58 5.11 -4.72
N ILE A 100 -1.85 5.53 -3.69
CA ILE A 100 -2.29 5.33 -2.31
C ILE A 100 -3.59 6.07 -2.00
N PRO A 101 -3.80 7.33 -2.44
CA PRO A 101 -5.11 7.97 -2.25
C PRO A 101 -6.27 7.21 -2.91
N LEU A 102 -6.04 6.62 -4.08
CA LEU A 102 -7.06 5.81 -4.75
C LEU A 102 -7.37 4.54 -3.96
N LEU A 103 -6.32 3.88 -3.47
CA LEU A 103 -6.48 2.70 -2.63
C LEU A 103 -7.25 3.04 -1.36
N LYS A 104 -6.90 4.13 -0.71
CA LYS A 104 -7.59 4.59 0.50
C LYS A 104 -9.08 4.79 0.25
N ALA A 105 -9.42 5.49 -0.83
CA ALA A 105 -10.81 5.75 -1.19
C ALA A 105 -11.57 4.44 -1.43
N SER A 106 -10.95 3.50 -2.14
CA SER A 106 -11.57 2.20 -2.41
C SER A 106 -11.81 1.42 -1.12
N LEU A 107 -10.84 1.40 -0.22
CA LEU A 107 -10.97 0.69 1.06
C LEU A 107 -12.07 1.28 1.95
N ILE A 108 -12.22 2.61 1.91
CA ILE A 108 -13.26 3.28 2.69
C ILE A 108 -14.64 3.03 2.09
N ASN A 109 -14.76 3.10 0.77
CA ASN A 109 -16.03 3.01 0.08
C ASN A 109 -16.53 1.58 -0.12
N HIS A 110 -15.64 0.61 -0.22
CA HIS A 110 -16.00 -0.77 -0.47
C HIS A 110 -15.90 -1.58 0.82
N THR A 111 -16.98 -1.58 1.59
CA THR A 111 -17.01 -2.22 2.92
C THR A 111 -17.65 -3.60 2.91
N ALA A 112 -18.35 -3.97 1.83
CA ALA A 112 -18.95 -5.30 1.68
C ALA A 112 -18.18 -6.12 0.66
N ASP A 113 -18.26 -7.41 0.76
CA ASP A 113 -17.58 -8.34 -0.17
C ASP A 113 -18.21 -8.35 -1.55
#